data_baf706b2a84f09f520d7852fd8693d54
#
_entry.id   baf706b2a84f09f520d7852fd8693d54
#
_cell.length_a   1.000
_cell.length_b   1.000
_cell.length_c   1.000
_cell.angle_alpha   90.00
_cell.angle_beta   90.00
_cell.angle_gamma   90.00
#
_symmetry.space_group_name_H-M   'P 1'
#
loop_
_entity.id
_entity.type
_entity.pdbx_description
1 polymer ?
#
loop_
_entity_poly.entity_id
_entity_poly.type
_entity_poly.pdbx_seq_one_letter_code
_entity_poly.pdbx_strand_id
1 'polypeptide(L)'
;ESLQKKAANFISKYGDASSSNLQETLQSYQPEMFQSVHAILSSFKPQPAEDTLEPDASVGETVRICREDNFIPFPANKEDFLFQLSRLFDMEESWEIETTIAAIIAFHPQLDKEDLNRMEPVFQRAATIVANSWEPYEDLLATFLLEYQRLWAQKDTSNTGFLRNMFTRLEERLKGIDENRGAYDERSFKRLVDWKPGYSNATCFTPIKHLWLNVIRKIKGGNAFPLLSTPTHTPAYVQATELVRRLAVYQKAETKPCPWDFQLAIARCAMEDKEEAIATARQLLQDEYLHLFLFLLDENTLPEPPYNHPTAWMAAGLVKAPETEFEAFKSFACNTLPHNYLTGDYEWKEVKPKEKSYETDRRLLQLEFYKWHTYAECNSHQLWQEHLIINSKYNMDDSRYMEPLLCCFPNRPEPLIAQIITCYMTFGTPQEDSKRTLACALRMLLSFHCPLKEMSLLLLSGSLLFVDKTVRSYAAELWVEGVSTGRINNHRIGEILARLIQMELAPLKRFTTQVYESMYKRSTFHNQQLEALLTEFIGGLPDKPVTGLKQLLELYLELLTINHSKVADEQLLQRLQEWGTNSNLKKVTTSLNNL
;
A
#
# COMPACT_ATOMS: atom_id res chain seq x y z
N GLU A 1 -27.50 6.95 -12.08
CA GLU A 1 -28.77 7.40 -11.42
C GLU A 1 -29.69 8.13 -12.39
N SER A 2 -29.26 9.18 -13.08
CA SER A 2 -30.10 9.96 -14.01
C SER A 2 -30.73 9.11 -15.13
N LEU A 3 -29.98 8.16 -15.70
CA LEU A 3 -30.48 7.26 -16.74
C LEU A 3 -31.48 6.26 -16.18
N GLN A 4 -31.20 5.67 -15.02
CA GLN A 4 -32.11 4.74 -14.33
C GLN A 4 -33.43 5.45 -13.92
N LYS A 5 -33.36 6.69 -13.42
CA LYS A 5 -34.57 7.50 -13.14
C LYS A 5 -35.41 7.74 -14.37
N LYS A 6 -34.80 8.04 -15.54
CA LYS A 6 -35.53 8.22 -16.80
C LYS A 6 -36.22 6.93 -17.24
N ALA A 7 -35.50 5.78 -17.15
CA ALA A 7 -36.06 4.48 -17.44
C ALA A 7 -37.20 4.13 -16.48
N ALA A 8 -37.03 4.34 -15.18
CA ALA A 8 -38.05 4.10 -14.16
C ALA A 8 -39.30 4.95 -14.37
N ASN A 9 -39.15 6.23 -14.69
CA ASN A 9 -40.29 7.12 -15.05
C ASN A 9 -41.02 6.64 -16.30
N PHE A 10 -40.30 6.15 -17.29
CA PHE A 10 -40.89 5.59 -18.50
C PHE A 10 -41.70 4.31 -18.16
N ILE A 11 -41.12 3.39 -17.40
CA ILE A 11 -41.78 2.15 -16.94
C ILE A 11 -42.99 2.48 -16.07
N SER A 12 -42.86 3.41 -15.14
CA SER A 12 -43.98 3.83 -14.26
C SER A 12 -45.14 4.43 -15.06
N LYS A 13 -44.87 5.08 -16.19
CA LYS A 13 -45.88 5.74 -17.01
C LYS A 13 -46.55 4.84 -18.06
N TYR A 14 -45.80 3.87 -18.60
CA TYR A 14 -46.21 3.10 -19.75
C TYR A 14 -46.16 1.58 -19.53
N GLY A 15 -45.59 1.11 -18.44
CA GLY A 15 -45.50 -0.29 -18.10
C GLY A 15 -46.81 -0.83 -17.53
N ASP A 16 -47.07 -2.11 -17.76
CA ASP A 16 -48.19 -2.83 -17.14
C ASP A 16 -47.70 -3.48 -15.86
N ALA A 17 -48.16 -2.97 -14.72
CA ALA A 17 -47.81 -3.49 -13.38
C ALA A 17 -48.29 -4.93 -13.11
N SER A 18 -49.22 -5.46 -13.95
CA SER A 18 -49.67 -6.85 -13.85
C SER A 18 -48.85 -7.85 -14.65
N SER A 19 -47.90 -7.36 -15.48
CA SER A 19 -47.05 -8.18 -16.32
C SER A 19 -46.00 -8.93 -15.50
N SER A 20 -46.12 -10.25 -15.38
CA SER A 20 -45.15 -11.10 -14.66
C SER A 20 -43.71 -10.99 -15.24
N ASN A 21 -43.60 -10.91 -16.56
CA ASN A 21 -42.30 -10.78 -17.23
C ASN A 21 -41.61 -9.46 -16.89
N LEU A 22 -42.37 -8.35 -16.80
CA LEU A 22 -41.84 -7.06 -16.38
C LEU A 22 -41.43 -7.07 -14.90
N GLN A 23 -42.25 -7.72 -14.04
CA GLN A 23 -41.94 -7.87 -12.61
C GLN A 23 -40.65 -8.70 -12.40
N GLU A 24 -40.50 -9.84 -13.09
CA GLU A 24 -39.30 -10.68 -13.05
C GLU A 24 -38.06 -9.91 -13.53
N THR A 25 -38.21 -9.16 -14.63
CA THR A 25 -37.12 -8.33 -15.16
C THR A 25 -36.72 -7.25 -14.15
N LEU A 26 -37.68 -6.54 -13.55
CA LEU A 26 -37.39 -5.53 -12.54
C LEU A 26 -36.76 -6.14 -11.28
N GLN A 27 -37.16 -7.34 -10.89
CA GLN A 27 -36.59 -8.07 -9.77
C GLN A 27 -35.13 -8.45 -10.04
N SER A 28 -34.77 -8.89 -11.26
CA SER A 28 -33.40 -9.24 -11.60
C SER A 28 -32.43 -8.03 -11.55
N TYR A 29 -32.93 -6.82 -11.79
CA TYR A 29 -32.14 -5.59 -11.71
C TYR A 29 -32.24 -4.88 -10.35
N GLN A 30 -33.05 -5.36 -9.44
CA GLN A 30 -33.27 -4.75 -8.14
C GLN A 30 -31.98 -4.45 -7.35
N PRO A 31 -30.97 -5.35 -7.30
CA PRO A 31 -29.71 -5.08 -6.59
C PRO A 31 -28.90 -3.91 -7.17
N GLU A 32 -29.12 -3.60 -8.45
CA GLU A 32 -28.40 -2.53 -9.17
C GLU A 32 -29.17 -1.20 -9.20
N MET A 33 -30.38 -1.17 -8.65
CA MET A 33 -31.24 0.01 -8.69
C MET A 33 -30.91 0.99 -7.56
N PHE A 34 -30.82 2.26 -7.91
CA PHE A 34 -30.75 3.33 -6.89
C PHE A 34 -32.06 3.43 -6.10
N GLN A 35 -31.96 3.75 -4.81
CA GLN A 35 -33.11 3.90 -3.92
C GLN A 35 -34.19 4.86 -4.46
N SER A 36 -33.77 5.92 -5.13
CA SER A 36 -34.68 6.85 -5.80
C SER A 36 -35.47 6.24 -6.98
N VAL A 37 -35.00 5.11 -7.53
CA VAL A 37 -35.67 4.34 -8.59
C VAL A 37 -36.72 3.42 -7.99
N HIS A 38 -36.43 2.80 -6.83
CA HIS A 38 -37.41 1.99 -6.09
C HIS A 38 -38.65 2.78 -5.70
N ALA A 39 -38.48 4.06 -5.31
CA ALA A 39 -39.62 4.92 -5.00
C ALA A 39 -40.52 5.17 -6.23
N ILE A 40 -39.94 5.34 -7.42
CA ILE A 40 -40.67 5.56 -8.68
C ILE A 40 -41.41 4.29 -9.13
N LEU A 41 -40.84 3.11 -8.89
CA LEU A 41 -41.40 1.81 -9.29
C LEU A 41 -42.22 1.13 -8.18
N SER A 42 -42.54 1.83 -7.12
CA SER A 42 -43.30 1.30 -5.97
C SER A 42 -44.64 0.66 -6.33
N SER A 43 -45.31 1.12 -7.40
CA SER A 43 -46.58 0.56 -7.91
C SER A 43 -46.42 -0.81 -8.60
N PHE A 44 -45.21 -1.16 -9.03
CA PHE A 44 -44.89 -2.45 -9.64
C PHE A 44 -44.56 -3.52 -8.58
N LYS A 45 -44.67 -3.17 -7.26
CA LYS A 45 -44.31 -4.05 -6.15
C LYS A 45 -43.15 -4.99 -6.51
N PRO A 46 -41.97 -4.51 -6.82
CA PRO A 46 -40.81 -5.37 -6.66
C PRO A 46 -40.95 -5.85 -5.22
N GLN A 47 -41.16 -7.15 -4.97
CA GLN A 47 -41.05 -7.65 -3.62
C GLN A 47 -39.73 -7.10 -3.09
N PRO A 48 -39.70 -6.47 -1.91
CA PRO A 48 -38.43 -6.17 -1.31
C PRO A 48 -37.68 -7.50 -1.36
N ALA A 49 -36.48 -7.51 -1.98
CA ALA A 49 -35.61 -8.63 -1.75
C ALA A 49 -35.62 -8.81 -0.24
N GLU A 50 -36.00 -9.97 0.26
CA GLU A 50 -35.72 -10.29 1.65
C GLU A 50 -34.28 -9.83 1.80
N ASP A 51 -34.04 -8.94 2.79
CA ASP A 51 -32.69 -8.46 3.12
C ASP A 51 -31.90 -9.69 3.59
N THR A 52 -31.60 -10.57 2.67
CA THR A 52 -30.68 -11.70 2.84
C THR A 52 -29.30 -11.07 2.90
N LEU A 53 -28.93 -10.71 4.15
CA LEU A 53 -27.54 -10.41 4.46
C LEU A 53 -26.69 -11.55 3.90
N GLU A 54 -25.59 -11.21 3.27
CA GLU A 54 -24.64 -12.22 2.82
C GLU A 54 -24.32 -13.16 3.99
N PRO A 55 -24.31 -14.48 3.79
CA PRO A 55 -23.99 -15.40 4.86
C PRO A 55 -22.59 -15.08 5.42
N ASP A 56 -22.42 -15.16 6.74
CA ASP A 56 -21.16 -14.91 7.44
C ASP A 56 -20.07 -15.95 7.13
N ALA A 57 -20.10 -16.58 5.97
CA ALA A 57 -19.36 -17.78 5.61
C ALA A 57 -17.83 -17.64 5.58
N SER A 58 -17.28 -16.45 5.74
CA SER A 58 -15.82 -16.23 5.72
C SER A 58 -15.29 -15.45 6.91
N VAL A 59 -16.11 -15.19 7.90
CA VAL A 59 -15.70 -14.41 9.06
C VAL A 59 -14.78 -15.25 9.96
N GLY A 60 -13.55 -14.79 10.13
CA GLY A 60 -12.54 -15.43 10.98
C GLY A 60 -11.69 -16.49 10.29
N GLU A 61 -11.88 -16.77 9.01
CA GLU A 61 -10.90 -17.54 8.26
C GLU A 61 -9.65 -16.69 8.04
N THR A 62 -8.52 -17.17 8.54
CA THR A 62 -7.22 -16.56 8.29
C THR A 62 -6.94 -16.67 6.79
N VAL A 63 -7.05 -15.58 6.06
CA VAL A 63 -6.72 -15.55 4.63
C VAL A 63 -5.25 -15.89 4.46
N ARG A 64 -4.94 -16.97 3.72
CA ARG A 64 -3.57 -17.33 3.43
C ARG A 64 -2.88 -16.28 2.57
N ILE A 65 -1.65 -15.95 2.94
CA ILE A 65 -0.80 -15.00 2.19
C ILE A 65 -0.32 -15.63 0.89
N CYS A 66 0.22 -16.86 0.98
CA CYS A 66 0.77 -17.59 -0.16
C CYS A 66 -0.26 -18.60 -0.69
N ARG A 67 -0.88 -18.28 -1.82
CA ARG A 67 -1.88 -19.12 -2.49
C ARG A 67 -1.44 -19.41 -3.93
N GLU A 68 -2.04 -20.40 -4.55
CA GLU A 68 -1.76 -20.71 -5.97
C GLU A 68 -2.18 -19.56 -6.92
N ASP A 69 -3.27 -18.87 -6.60
CA ASP A 69 -3.83 -17.80 -7.42
C ASP A 69 -3.02 -16.50 -7.39
N ASN A 70 -2.19 -16.29 -6.36
CA ASN A 70 -1.33 -15.11 -6.23
C ASN A 70 0.17 -15.43 -6.34
N PHE A 71 0.51 -16.66 -6.76
CA PHE A 71 1.89 -17.06 -7.03
C PHE A 71 2.47 -16.27 -8.21
N ILE A 72 3.69 -15.78 -8.06
CA ILE A 72 4.42 -15.05 -9.11
C ILE A 72 5.31 -16.02 -9.86
N PRO A 73 5.01 -16.32 -11.14
CA PRO A 73 5.84 -17.21 -11.91
C PRO A 73 7.16 -16.55 -12.29
N PHE A 74 8.26 -17.27 -12.08
CA PHE A 74 9.55 -16.88 -12.63
C PHE A 74 9.63 -17.31 -14.11
N PRO A 75 10.32 -16.57 -15.02
CA PRO A 75 10.44 -16.96 -16.42
C PRO A 75 10.93 -18.40 -16.55
N ALA A 76 10.21 -19.23 -17.31
CA ALA A 76 10.52 -20.66 -17.42
C ALA A 76 11.73 -20.94 -18.33
N ASN A 77 12.01 -20.03 -19.26
CA ASN A 77 13.08 -20.16 -20.23
C ASN A 77 13.57 -18.80 -20.74
N LYS A 78 14.62 -18.82 -21.56
CA LYS A 78 15.22 -17.62 -22.14
C LYS A 78 14.24 -16.79 -22.97
N GLU A 79 13.34 -17.40 -23.71
CA GLU A 79 12.37 -16.67 -24.55
C GLU A 79 11.34 -15.92 -23.70
N ASP A 80 10.84 -16.56 -22.65
CA ASP A 80 9.92 -15.91 -21.69
C ASP A 80 10.61 -14.72 -21.02
N PHE A 81 11.87 -14.87 -20.64
CA PHE A 81 12.66 -13.78 -20.06
C PHE A 81 12.84 -12.63 -21.05
N LEU A 82 13.23 -12.91 -22.31
CA LEU A 82 13.39 -11.87 -23.33
C LEU A 82 12.08 -11.14 -23.62
N PHE A 83 10.98 -11.86 -23.63
CA PHE A 83 9.65 -11.27 -23.77
C PHE A 83 9.32 -10.33 -22.60
N GLN A 84 9.54 -10.77 -21.36
CA GLN A 84 9.34 -9.90 -20.18
C GLN A 84 10.24 -8.67 -20.25
N LEU A 85 11.53 -8.85 -20.53
CA LEU A 85 12.48 -7.74 -20.60
C LEU A 85 12.10 -6.70 -21.68
N SER A 86 11.54 -7.16 -22.81
CA SER A 86 11.10 -6.25 -23.88
C SER A 86 9.96 -5.33 -23.45
N ARG A 87 9.17 -5.72 -22.44
CA ARG A 87 8.03 -4.99 -21.89
C ARG A 87 8.32 -4.25 -20.59
N LEU A 88 9.57 -4.23 -20.11
CA LEU A 88 9.93 -3.77 -18.77
C LEU A 88 9.38 -2.37 -18.42
N PHE A 89 9.33 -1.46 -19.38
CA PHE A 89 8.77 -0.10 -19.19
C PHE A 89 7.25 -0.01 -19.40
N ASP A 90 6.59 -1.10 -19.73
CA ASP A 90 5.13 -1.20 -19.90
C ASP A 90 4.50 -2.02 -18.77
N MET A 91 5.29 -2.47 -17.80
CA MET A 91 4.81 -3.18 -16.62
C MET A 91 4.17 -2.20 -15.65
N GLU A 92 3.00 -2.57 -15.15
CA GLU A 92 2.25 -1.75 -14.20
C GLU A 92 2.53 -2.16 -12.75
N GLU A 93 2.78 -3.45 -12.52
CA GLU A 93 2.99 -4.02 -11.19
C GLU A 93 4.48 -4.08 -10.83
N SER A 94 4.84 -3.65 -9.64
CA SER A 94 6.24 -3.60 -9.19
C SER A 94 6.92 -4.97 -9.14
N TRP A 95 6.16 -6.03 -8.81
CA TRP A 95 6.68 -7.39 -8.76
C TRP A 95 7.11 -7.92 -10.14
N GLU A 96 6.45 -7.48 -11.23
CA GLU A 96 6.85 -7.86 -12.60
C GLU A 96 8.25 -7.30 -12.92
N ILE A 97 8.49 -6.03 -12.58
CA ILE A 97 9.79 -5.37 -12.77
C ILE A 97 10.86 -6.09 -11.94
N GLU A 98 10.59 -6.36 -10.67
CA GLU A 98 11.54 -6.99 -9.76
C GLU A 98 11.89 -8.42 -10.18
N THR A 99 10.90 -9.20 -10.61
CA THR A 99 11.09 -10.56 -11.09
C THR A 99 11.90 -10.57 -12.39
N THR A 100 11.62 -9.63 -13.30
CA THR A 100 12.40 -9.49 -14.55
C THR A 100 13.85 -9.11 -14.27
N ILE A 101 14.10 -8.19 -13.33
CA ILE A 101 15.47 -7.81 -12.92
C ILE A 101 16.19 -8.99 -12.26
N ALA A 102 15.51 -9.77 -11.42
CA ALA A 102 16.08 -10.98 -10.82
C ALA A 102 16.41 -12.04 -11.89
N ALA A 103 15.56 -12.16 -12.91
CA ALA A 103 15.75 -13.09 -14.02
C ALA A 103 17.01 -12.75 -14.87
N ILE A 104 17.43 -11.50 -14.92
CA ILE A 104 18.70 -11.12 -15.57
C ILE A 104 19.86 -11.95 -15.01
N ILE A 105 19.91 -12.17 -13.68
CA ILE A 105 21.00 -12.95 -13.07
C ILE A 105 21.01 -14.38 -13.58
N ALA A 106 19.84 -15.00 -13.69
CA ALA A 106 19.68 -16.40 -14.08
C ALA A 106 19.95 -16.64 -15.58
N PHE A 107 19.47 -15.72 -16.42
CA PHE A 107 19.53 -15.88 -17.87
C PHE A 107 20.73 -15.21 -18.55
N HIS A 108 21.39 -14.24 -17.90
CA HIS A 108 22.56 -13.58 -18.47
C HIS A 108 23.64 -14.54 -19.05
N PRO A 109 23.99 -15.68 -18.42
CA PRO A 109 24.99 -16.59 -18.97
C PRO A 109 24.52 -17.30 -20.27
N GLN A 110 23.22 -17.35 -20.54
CA GLN A 110 22.60 -18.04 -21.67
C GLN A 110 22.38 -17.11 -22.87
N LEU A 111 22.57 -15.78 -22.69
CA LEU A 111 22.33 -14.80 -23.74
C LEU A 111 23.49 -14.74 -24.72
N ASP A 112 23.15 -14.66 -25.98
CA ASP A 112 24.08 -14.44 -27.08
C ASP A 112 23.90 -13.08 -27.77
N LYS A 113 24.65 -12.84 -28.84
CA LYS A 113 24.61 -11.57 -29.57
C LYS A 113 23.29 -11.34 -30.30
N GLU A 114 22.63 -12.39 -30.75
CA GLU A 114 21.33 -12.29 -31.42
C GLU A 114 20.24 -11.90 -30.42
N ASP A 115 20.25 -12.50 -29.23
CA ASP A 115 19.35 -12.12 -28.13
C ASP A 115 19.50 -10.64 -27.78
N LEU A 116 20.74 -10.14 -27.72
CA LEU A 116 21.00 -8.74 -27.40
C LEU A 116 20.57 -7.77 -28.50
N ASN A 117 20.63 -8.19 -29.78
CA ASN A 117 20.02 -7.43 -30.88
C ASN A 117 18.51 -7.28 -30.69
N ARG A 118 17.84 -8.34 -30.25
CA ARG A 118 16.40 -8.29 -29.94
C ARG A 118 16.07 -7.33 -28.80
N MET A 119 17.00 -7.08 -27.90
CA MET A 119 16.86 -6.15 -26.78
C MET A 119 17.20 -4.68 -27.14
N GLU A 120 17.71 -4.40 -28.36
CA GLU A 120 18.06 -3.03 -28.76
C GLU A 120 16.91 -2.03 -28.56
N PRO A 121 15.64 -2.33 -28.90
CA PRO A 121 14.54 -1.38 -28.69
C PRO A 121 14.35 -0.96 -27.23
N VAL A 122 14.51 -1.88 -26.27
CA VAL A 122 14.36 -1.56 -24.85
C VAL A 122 15.52 -0.70 -24.35
N PHE A 123 16.73 -0.90 -24.84
CA PHE A 123 17.87 -0.03 -24.54
C PHE A 123 17.71 1.38 -25.15
N GLN A 124 17.19 1.47 -26.36
CA GLN A 124 16.87 2.77 -26.97
C GLN A 124 15.78 3.52 -26.18
N ARG A 125 14.76 2.80 -25.70
CA ARG A 125 13.75 3.39 -24.84
C ARG A 125 14.35 3.85 -23.51
N ALA A 126 15.23 3.07 -22.89
CA ALA A 126 15.95 3.45 -21.68
C ALA A 126 16.75 4.74 -21.90
N ALA A 127 17.49 4.87 -23.01
CA ALA A 127 18.22 6.08 -23.35
C ALA A 127 17.29 7.29 -23.52
N THR A 128 16.13 7.09 -24.11
CA THR A 128 15.12 8.15 -24.28
C THR A 128 14.54 8.60 -22.94
N ILE A 129 14.29 7.66 -22.02
CA ILE A 129 13.80 7.95 -20.66
C ILE A 129 14.85 8.77 -19.90
N VAL A 130 16.11 8.31 -19.83
CA VAL A 130 17.19 9.06 -19.15
C VAL A 130 17.32 10.48 -19.69
N ALA A 131 17.13 10.67 -21.00
CA ALA A 131 17.22 11.98 -21.62
C ALA A 131 16.03 12.91 -21.33
N ASN A 132 14.83 12.36 -21.12
CA ASN A 132 13.59 13.15 -21.14
C ASN A 132 12.72 12.98 -19.88
N SER A 133 12.86 11.88 -19.12
CA SER A 133 12.01 11.65 -17.95
C SER A 133 12.44 12.52 -16.77
N TRP A 134 11.42 12.99 -16.06
CA TRP A 134 11.56 13.68 -14.77
C TRP A 134 11.25 12.73 -13.61
N GLU A 135 10.90 11.48 -13.93
CA GLU A 135 10.42 10.48 -13.00
C GLU A 135 11.58 9.67 -12.42
N PRO A 136 11.89 9.81 -11.12
CA PRO A 136 13.11 9.24 -10.55
C PRO A 136 13.18 7.71 -10.62
N TYR A 137 12.06 7.00 -10.50
CA TYR A 137 12.05 5.55 -10.56
C TYR A 137 12.30 5.02 -11.97
N GLU A 138 11.62 5.60 -12.98
CA GLU A 138 11.87 5.27 -14.39
C GLU A 138 13.30 5.61 -14.82
N ASP A 139 13.80 6.77 -14.40
CA ASP A 139 15.17 7.18 -14.67
C ASP A 139 16.19 6.20 -14.05
N LEU A 140 15.94 5.76 -12.81
CA LEU A 140 16.77 4.75 -12.16
C LEU A 140 16.73 3.41 -12.90
N LEU A 141 15.54 2.95 -13.31
CA LEU A 141 15.35 1.70 -14.07
C LEU A 141 16.05 1.77 -15.43
N ALA A 142 15.88 2.88 -16.13
CA ALA A 142 16.54 3.11 -17.41
C ALA A 142 18.07 3.18 -17.26
N THR A 143 18.57 3.86 -16.23
CA THR A 143 20.01 3.91 -15.91
C THR A 143 20.56 2.51 -15.59
N PHE A 144 19.81 1.68 -14.86
CA PHE A 144 20.18 0.29 -14.60
C PHE A 144 20.33 -0.51 -15.91
N LEU A 145 19.35 -0.42 -16.81
CA LEU A 145 19.41 -1.13 -18.09
C LEU A 145 20.57 -0.68 -18.96
N LEU A 146 20.87 0.61 -19.01
CA LEU A 146 22.03 1.12 -19.75
C LEU A 146 23.35 0.67 -19.10
N GLU A 147 23.44 0.57 -17.77
CA GLU A 147 24.60 -0.03 -17.10
C GLU A 147 24.74 -1.52 -17.43
N TYR A 148 23.62 -2.25 -17.52
CA TYR A 148 23.60 -3.64 -17.94
C TYR A 148 24.07 -3.80 -19.40
N GLN A 149 23.58 -2.99 -20.32
CA GLN A 149 24.03 -2.98 -21.71
C GLN A 149 25.54 -2.65 -21.83
N ARG A 150 26.05 -1.71 -21.00
CA ARG A 150 27.48 -1.38 -20.96
C ARG A 150 28.35 -2.58 -20.58
N LEU A 151 27.88 -3.47 -19.71
CA LEU A 151 28.62 -4.70 -19.39
C LEU A 151 28.82 -5.59 -20.61
N TRP A 152 27.83 -5.70 -21.45
CA TRP A 152 27.92 -6.44 -22.70
C TRP A 152 28.86 -5.78 -23.68
N ALA A 153 28.77 -4.48 -23.86
CA ALA A 153 29.64 -3.72 -24.74
C ALA A 153 31.14 -3.86 -24.37
N GLN A 154 31.44 -3.98 -23.06
CA GLN A 154 32.80 -4.24 -22.58
C GLN A 154 33.31 -5.65 -22.87
N LYS A 155 32.41 -6.64 -22.93
CA LYS A 155 32.74 -8.03 -23.27
C LYS A 155 32.76 -8.30 -24.78
N ASP A 156 32.24 -7.40 -25.61
CA ASP A 156 32.23 -7.56 -27.05
C ASP A 156 33.64 -7.36 -27.62
N THR A 157 34.27 -8.49 -27.90
CA THR A 157 35.62 -8.57 -28.49
C THR A 157 35.58 -8.76 -30.02
N SER A 158 34.40 -8.74 -30.65
CA SER A 158 34.25 -8.91 -32.08
C SER A 158 34.94 -7.77 -32.86
N ASN A 159 35.49 -8.07 -34.03
CA ASN A 159 36.12 -7.05 -34.88
C ASN A 159 35.14 -5.94 -35.30
N THR A 160 33.86 -6.24 -35.34
CA THR A 160 32.81 -5.25 -35.63
C THR A 160 32.44 -4.41 -34.44
N GLY A 161 32.72 -4.89 -33.22
CA GLY A 161 32.33 -4.22 -31.96
C GLY A 161 30.86 -3.82 -31.92
N PHE A 162 29.97 -4.67 -32.42
CA PHE A 162 28.57 -4.33 -32.63
C PHE A 162 27.91 -3.71 -31.38
N LEU A 163 28.02 -4.37 -30.23
CA LEU A 163 27.44 -3.87 -28.99
C LEU A 163 28.12 -2.60 -28.51
N ARG A 164 29.43 -2.49 -28.71
CA ARG A 164 30.19 -1.27 -28.41
C ARG A 164 29.70 -0.12 -29.29
N ASN A 165 29.56 -0.35 -30.60
CA ASN A 165 29.06 0.66 -31.53
C ASN A 165 27.61 1.06 -31.24
N MET A 166 26.75 0.12 -30.86
CA MET A 166 25.38 0.41 -30.41
C MET A 166 25.40 1.29 -29.16
N PHE A 167 26.23 0.94 -28.17
CA PHE A 167 26.38 1.72 -26.95
C PHE A 167 26.94 3.13 -27.23
N THR A 168 27.98 3.25 -28.06
CA THR A 168 28.52 4.54 -28.45
C THR A 168 27.49 5.43 -29.13
N ARG A 169 26.69 4.87 -30.04
CA ARG A 169 25.58 5.61 -30.68
C ARG A 169 24.53 6.10 -29.66
N LEU A 170 24.23 5.30 -28.63
CA LEU A 170 23.32 5.71 -27.56
C LEU A 170 23.93 6.83 -26.71
N GLU A 171 25.21 6.71 -26.35
CA GLU A 171 25.93 7.77 -25.62
C GLU A 171 26.02 9.09 -26.43
N GLU A 172 26.31 9.02 -27.72
CA GLU A 172 26.33 10.18 -28.61
C GLU A 172 24.96 10.86 -28.70
N ARG A 173 23.91 10.07 -28.82
CA ARG A 173 22.52 10.57 -28.82
C ARG A 173 22.19 11.29 -27.53
N LEU A 174 22.57 10.72 -26.37
CA LEU A 174 22.35 11.33 -25.06
C LEU A 174 23.15 12.64 -24.91
N LYS A 175 24.40 12.68 -25.34
CA LYS A 175 25.21 13.91 -25.35
C LYS A 175 24.60 15.01 -26.22
N GLY A 176 24.11 14.67 -27.41
CA GLY A 176 23.46 15.64 -28.30
C GLY A 176 22.15 16.21 -27.71
N ILE A 177 21.48 15.48 -26.82
CA ILE A 177 20.32 15.98 -26.09
C ILE A 177 20.75 16.94 -24.98
N ASP A 178 21.83 16.62 -24.25
CA ASP A 178 22.37 17.46 -23.17
C ASP A 178 22.88 18.82 -23.70
N GLU A 179 23.52 18.86 -24.86
CA GLU A 179 24.00 20.11 -25.47
C GLU A 179 22.88 21.10 -25.83
N ASN A 180 21.68 20.61 -26.10
CA ASN A 180 20.50 21.42 -26.41
C ASN A 180 19.72 21.89 -25.19
N ARG A 181 19.99 21.38 -24.00
CA ARG A 181 19.39 21.78 -22.74
C ARG A 181 20.37 22.71 -22.02
N GLY A 182 20.11 23.97 -21.97
CA GLY A 182 20.98 24.98 -21.34
C GLY A 182 21.47 24.60 -19.94
N ALA A 183 22.49 25.29 -19.45
CA ALA A 183 23.37 25.03 -18.30
C ALA A 183 22.75 24.68 -16.92
N TYR A 184 21.46 24.44 -16.83
CA TYR A 184 20.75 24.08 -15.60
C TYR A 184 20.47 22.58 -15.44
N ASP A 185 20.76 21.75 -16.43
CA ASP A 185 20.43 20.33 -16.38
C ASP A 185 21.73 19.50 -16.35
N GLU A 186 22.24 19.21 -15.14
CA GLU A 186 23.36 18.28 -14.91
C GLU A 186 22.99 16.79 -15.19
N ARG A 187 22.00 16.53 -16.05
CA ARG A 187 21.58 15.20 -16.44
C ARG A 187 22.45 14.64 -17.56
N SER A 188 23.75 14.60 -17.34
CA SER A 188 24.61 13.77 -18.16
C SER A 188 24.31 12.30 -17.88
N PHE A 189 24.43 11.45 -18.90
CA PHE A 189 24.36 10.01 -18.76
C PHE A 189 25.34 9.52 -17.69
N LYS A 190 24.81 9.26 -16.50
CA LYS A 190 25.59 8.85 -15.32
C LYS A 190 25.67 7.33 -15.24
N ARG A 191 26.74 6.83 -14.65
CA ARG A 191 26.83 5.44 -14.22
C ARG A 191 25.80 5.20 -13.13
N LEU A 192 25.26 3.97 -13.05
CA LEU A 192 24.32 3.59 -11.98
C LEU A 192 24.90 3.88 -10.58
N VAL A 193 26.20 3.73 -10.39
CA VAL A 193 26.88 4.05 -9.12
C VAL A 193 26.77 5.53 -8.78
N ASP A 194 26.82 6.39 -9.78
CA ASP A 194 26.77 7.86 -9.64
C ASP A 194 25.34 8.41 -9.74
N TRP A 195 24.37 7.55 -10.02
CA TRP A 195 22.98 7.97 -10.15
C TRP A 195 22.51 8.74 -8.91
N LYS A 196 22.01 9.91 -9.16
CA LYS A 196 21.30 10.76 -8.19
C LYS A 196 20.05 11.26 -8.87
N PRO A 197 18.92 11.30 -8.17
CA PRO A 197 17.72 11.89 -8.74
C PRO A 197 17.96 13.36 -9.10
N GLY A 198 17.37 13.81 -10.20
CA GLY A 198 17.55 15.17 -10.71
C GLY A 198 17.07 16.27 -9.75
N TYR A 199 16.12 15.95 -8.87
CA TYR A 199 15.73 16.77 -7.73
C TYR A 199 16.29 16.17 -6.45
N SER A 200 16.81 16.98 -5.56
CA SER A 200 17.54 16.63 -4.33
C SER A 200 16.80 15.66 -3.39
N ASN A 201 15.62 15.27 -3.74
CA ASN A 201 14.63 14.72 -2.85
C ASN A 201 14.22 13.25 -3.11
N ALA A 202 14.49 12.65 -4.28
CA ALA A 202 14.13 11.24 -4.55
C ALA A 202 15.15 10.24 -3.98
N THR A 203 15.79 10.59 -2.88
CA THR A 203 16.73 9.72 -2.15
C THR A 203 16.06 8.48 -1.58
N CYS A 204 14.72 8.42 -1.51
CA CYS A 204 13.96 7.23 -1.14
C CYS A 204 14.25 6.02 -2.04
N PHE A 205 14.67 6.23 -3.30
CA PHE A 205 15.06 5.15 -4.21
C PHE A 205 16.52 4.69 -4.07
N THR A 206 17.30 5.31 -3.21
CA THR A 206 18.72 4.92 -2.99
C THR A 206 18.88 3.44 -2.59
N PRO A 207 18.06 2.85 -1.72
CA PRO A 207 18.15 1.42 -1.42
C PRO A 207 17.88 0.54 -2.64
N ILE A 208 16.91 0.90 -3.48
CA ILE A 208 16.62 0.19 -4.74
C ILE A 208 17.80 0.27 -5.69
N LYS A 209 18.43 1.45 -5.81
CA LYS A 209 19.69 1.60 -6.55
C LYS A 209 20.76 0.64 -6.05
N HIS A 210 20.95 0.52 -4.74
CA HIS A 210 21.93 -0.40 -4.17
C HIS A 210 21.60 -1.86 -4.44
N LEU A 211 20.33 -2.23 -4.42
CA LEU A 211 19.86 -3.57 -4.80
C LEU A 211 20.21 -3.86 -6.28
N TRP A 212 19.90 -2.94 -7.18
CA TRP A 212 20.21 -3.10 -8.61
C TRP A 212 21.71 -3.04 -8.91
N LEU A 213 22.49 -2.25 -8.17
CA LEU A 213 23.96 -2.34 -8.21
C LEU A 213 24.47 -3.71 -7.78
N ASN A 214 23.81 -4.37 -6.83
CA ASN A 214 24.14 -5.73 -6.45
C ASN A 214 23.91 -6.73 -7.61
N VAL A 215 22.83 -6.57 -8.38
CA VAL A 215 22.58 -7.36 -9.61
C VAL A 215 23.74 -7.19 -10.59
N ILE A 216 24.14 -5.95 -10.88
CA ILE A 216 25.27 -5.65 -11.76
C ILE A 216 26.58 -6.30 -11.26
N ARG A 217 26.83 -6.27 -9.94
CA ARG A 217 28.03 -6.89 -9.34
C ARG A 217 28.00 -8.42 -9.46
N LYS A 218 26.84 -9.06 -9.27
CA LYS A 218 26.66 -10.51 -9.44
C LYS A 218 26.99 -10.93 -10.87
N ILE A 219 26.46 -10.21 -11.85
CA ILE A 219 26.71 -10.47 -13.27
C ILE A 219 28.20 -10.32 -13.60
N LYS A 220 28.86 -9.24 -13.13
CA LYS A 220 30.30 -9.02 -13.33
C LYS A 220 31.15 -10.13 -12.72
N GLY A 221 30.76 -10.63 -11.56
CA GLY A 221 31.46 -11.69 -10.85
C GLY A 221 31.14 -13.10 -11.37
N GLY A 222 30.29 -13.25 -12.37
CA GLY A 222 29.82 -14.55 -12.85
C GLY A 222 29.02 -15.34 -11.80
N ASN A 223 28.40 -14.60 -10.86
CA ASN A 223 27.70 -15.18 -9.71
C ASN A 223 26.19 -15.22 -10.00
N ALA A 224 25.65 -16.43 -10.13
CA ALA A 224 24.25 -16.70 -10.42
C ALA A 224 23.36 -16.86 -9.16
N PHE A 225 23.83 -16.42 -7.98
CA PHE A 225 23.03 -16.53 -6.76
C PHE A 225 21.76 -15.69 -6.85
N PRO A 226 20.59 -16.26 -6.47
CA PRO A 226 19.31 -15.55 -6.56
C PRO A 226 19.30 -14.31 -5.65
N LEU A 227 18.48 -13.32 -5.97
CA LEU A 227 18.13 -12.29 -5.00
C LEU A 227 17.23 -12.91 -3.93
N LEU A 228 17.50 -12.60 -2.66
CA LEU A 228 16.71 -13.09 -1.54
C LEU A 228 15.31 -12.46 -1.53
N SER A 229 15.22 -11.18 -1.88
CA SER A 229 14.02 -10.37 -1.78
C SER A 229 13.05 -10.47 -2.95
N THR A 230 13.40 -11.20 -4.02
CA THR A 230 12.50 -11.38 -5.17
C THR A 230 11.18 -12.00 -4.69
N PRO A 231 10.03 -11.33 -4.91
CA PRO A 231 8.76 -11.81 -4.40
C PRO A 231 8.36 -13.14 -5.06
N THR A 232 7.68 -13.97 -4.28
CA THR A 232 7.10 -15.25 -4.73
C THR A 232 5.60 -15.19 -4.87
N HIS A 233 4.96 -14.24 -4.18
CA HIS A 233 3.51 -14.05 -4.17
C HIS A 233 3.18 -12.57 -4.16
N THR A 234 2.10 -12.21 -4.86
CA THR A 234 1.64 -10.83 -4.90
C THR A 234 1.11 -10.37 -3.53
N PRO A 235 1.20 -9.05 -3.21
CA PRO A 235 1.84 -8.03 -4.03
C PRO A 235 3.37 -8.03 -3.94
N ALA A 236 3.99 -8.57 -2.87
CA ALA A 236 5.44 -8.55 -2.70
C ALA A 236 5.94 -9.51 -1.61
N TYR A 237 5.20 -10.56 -1.31
CA TYR A 237 5.62 -11.52 -0.28
C TYR A 237 6.66 -12.52 -0.80
N VAL A 238 7.56 -12.90 0.09
CA VAL A 238 8.50 -14.01 -0.09
C VAL A 238 8.08 -15.15 0.82
N GLN A 239 7.75 -16.31 0.26
CA GLN A 239 7.41 -17.49 1.04
C GLN A 239 8.59 -17.87 1.95
N ALA A 240 8.33 -18.12 3.23
CA ALA A 240 9.39 -18.35 4.23
C ALA A 240 10.29 -19.55 3.88
N THR A 241 9.73 -20.66 3.40
CA THR A 241 10.48 -21.84 2.96
C THR A 241 11.38 -21.54 1.77
N GLU A 242 10.91 -20.72 0.81
CA GLU A 242 11.72 -20.33 -0.35
C GLU A 242 12.85 -19.37 0.06
N LEU A 243 12.61 -18.45 0.98
CA LEU A 243 13.66 -17.58 1.51
C LEU A 243 14.76 -18.41 2.21
N VAL A 244 14.40 -19.43 2.98
CA VAL A 244 15.35 -20.37 3.58
C VAL A 244 16.18 -21.08 2.50
N ARG A 245 15.54 -21.58 1.43
CA ARG A 245 16.26 -22.26 0.33
C ARG A 245 17.23 -21.32 -0.39
N ARG A 246 16.81 -20.09 -0.68
CA ARG A 246 17.69 -19.07 -1.29
C ARG A 246 18.89 -18.76 -0.39
N LEU A 247 18.68 -18.60 0.91
CA LEU A 247 19.75 -18.28 1.85
C LEU A 247 20.73 -19.45 2.03
N ALA A 248 20.25 -20.71 1.97
CA ALA A 248 21.08 -21.90 2.00
C ALA A 248 22.09 -21.95 0.84
N VAL A 249 21.74 -21.40 -0.33
CA VAL A 249 22.67 -21.29 -1.47
C VAL A 249 23.87 -20.39 -1.11
N TYR A 250 23.60 -19.26 -0.45
CA TYR A 250 24.67 -18.35 0.01
C TYR A 250 25.55 -18.99 1.08
N GLN A 251 24.93 -19.66 2.05
CA GLN A 251 25.66 -20.34 3.13
C GLN A 251 26.56 -21.43 2.59
N LYS A 252 26.05 -22.29 1.67
CA LYS A 252 26.83 -23.36 1.03
C LYS A 252 28.04 -22.84 0.25
N ALA A 253 27.92 -21.65 -0.31
CA ALA A 253 28.97 -21.00 -1.07
C ALA A 253 29.87 -20.09 -0.21
N GLU A 254 29.65 -20.07 1.11
CA GLU A 254 30.37 -19.18 2.05
C GLU A 254 30.36 -17.70 1.63
N THR A 255 29.29 -17.30 0.96
CA THR A 255 29.15 -15.95 0.41
C THR A 255 28.10 -15.15 1.21
N LYS A 256 28.46 -13.93 1.60
CA LYS A 256 27.53 -13.06 2.32
C LYS A 256 26.49 -12.45 1.37
N PRO A 257 25.20 -12.47 1.72
CA PRO A 257 24.17 -11.75 0.96
C PRO A 257 24.38 -10.24 1.05
N CYS A 258 23.87 -9.52 0.07
CA CYS A 258 23.82 -8.06 0.11
C CYS A 258 22.94 -7.60 1.28
N PRO A 259 23.41 -6.71 2.17
CA PRO A 259 22.62 -6.26 3.33
C PRO A 259 21.24 -5.68 2.97
N TRP A 260 21.15 -4.95 1.86
CA TRP A 260 19.88 -4.38 1.36
C TRP A 260 18.91 -5.46 0.87
N ASP A 261 19.41 -6.47 0.15
CA ASP A 261 18.63 -7.60 -0.32
C ASP A 261 18.13 -8.47 0.84
N PHE A 262 19.00 -8.72 1.83
CA PHE A 262 18.66 -9.56 2.97
C PHE A 262 17.61 -8.93 3.89
N GLN A 263 17.79 -7.67 4.26
CA GLN A 263 16.79 -6.99 5.11
C GLN A 263 15.44 -6.83 4.40
N LEU A 264 15.44 -6.58 3.08
CA LEU A 264 14.20 -6.52 2.30
C LEU A 264 13.50 -7.88 2.25
N ALA A 265 14.26 -8.95 2.04
CA ALA A 265 13.72 -10.31 2.03
C ALA A 265 13.06 -10.67 3.38
N ILE A 266 13.69 -10.31 4.49
CA ILE A 266 13.10 -10.47 5.84
C ILE A 266 11.82 -9.62 5.99
N ALA A 267 11.84 -8.36 5.54
CA ALA A 267 10.67 -7.48 5.63
C ALA A 267 9.47 -8.01 4.83
N ARG A 268 9.73 -8.76 3.75
CA ARG A 268 8.73 -9.39 2.86
C ARG A 268 8.38 -10.83 3.24
N CYS A 269 9.03 -11.42 4.23
CA CYS A 269 8.79 -12.80 4.61
C CYS A 269 7.32 -13.00 4.97
N ALA A 270 6.65 -13.94 4.30
CA ALA A 270 5.29 -14.33 4.64
C ALA A 270 5.28 -15.05 5.99
N MET A 271 4.56 -14.49 6.96
CA MET A 271 4.52 -14.95 8.35
C MET A 271 3.47 -16.05 8.56
N GLU A 272 3.44 -17.02 7.66
CA GLU A 272 2.57 -18.20 7.69
C GLU A 272 3.38 -19.47 7.47
N ASP A 273 2.74 -20.64 7.59
CA ASP A 273 3.38 -21.98 7.47
C ASP A 273 4.72 -22.07 8.27
N LYS A 274 4.73 -21.42 9.44
CA LYS A 274 5.94 -21.21 10.25
C LYS A 274 6.61 -22.53 10.64
N GLU A 275 5.83 -23.57 10.94
CA GLU A 275 6.36 -24.89 11.34
C GLU A 275 7.15 -25.55 10.21
N GLU A 276 6.62 -25.52 8.97
CA GLU A 276 7.32 -26.04 7.81
C GLU A 276 8.60 -25.25 7.50
N ALA A 277 8.52 -23.92 7.59
CA ALA A 277 9.67 -23.04 7.38
C ALA A 277 10.77 -23.27 8.45
N ILE A 278 10.39 -23.44 9.72
CA ILE A 278 11.33 -23.77 10.82
C ILE A 278 11.98 -25.14 10.58
N ALA A 279 11.19 -26.16 10.19
CA ALA A 279 11.73 -27.49 9.88
C ALA A 279 12.73 -27.41 8.71
N THR A 280 12.40 -26.67 7.66
CA THR A 280 13.28 -26.44 6.51
C THR A 280 14.55 -25.67 6.92
N ALA A 281 14.42 -24.65 7.76
CA ALA A 281 15.56 -23.89 8.27
C ALA A 281 16.52 -24.78 9.09
N ARG A 282 16.01 -25.62 9.99
CA ARG A 282 16.81 -26.57 10.77
C ARG A 282 17.54 -27.59 9.90
N GLN A 283 16.97 -27.94 8.74
CA GLN A 283 17.60 -28.87 7.80
C GLN A 283 18.70 -28.21 6.95
N LEU A 284 18.50 -26.97 6.52
CA LEU A 284 19.31 -26.34 5.48
C LEU A 284 20.26 -25.25 6.00
N LEU A 285 19.91 -24.59 7.11
CA LEU A 285 20.69 -23.48 7.66
C LEU A 285 21.46 -23.87 8.92
N GLN A 286 22.53 -23.14 9.19
CA GLN A 286 23.39 -23.29 10.36
C GLN A 286 23.73 -21.93 10.96
N ASP A 287 24.29 -21.92 12.15
CA ASP A 287 24.81 -20.73 12.83
C ASP A 287 23.84 -19.54 12.84
N GLU A 288 24.34 -18.36 12.51
CA GLU A 288 23.57 -17.12 12.54
C GLU A 288 22.31 -17.17 11.68
N TYR A 289 22.36 -17.77 10.50
CA TYR A 289 21.19 -17.82 9.61
C TYR A 289 20.07 -18.67 10.20
N LEU A 290 20.40 -19.79 10.83
CA LEU A 290 19.41 -20.59 11.53
C LEU A 290 18.83 -19.82 12.72
N HIS A 291 19.68 -19.22 13.56
CA HIS A 291 19.22 -18.45 14.73
C HIS A 291 18.31 -17.29 14.33
N LEU A 292 18.66 -16.56 13.26
CA LEU A 292 17.84 -15.46 12.73
C LEU A 292 16.44 -15.95 12.27
N PHE A 293 16.38 -17.10 11.58
CA PHE A 293 15.10 -17.64 11.12
C PHE A 293 14.27 -18.21 12.26
N LEU A 294 14.88 -18.87 13.24
CA LEU A 294 14.17 -19.30 14.46
C LEU A 294 13.63 -18.08 15.21
N PHE A 295 14.43 -17.04 15.37
CA PHE A 295 13.97 -15.80 15.98
C PHE A 295 12.80 -15.17 15.20
N LEU A 296 12.86 -15.10 13.88
CA LEU A 296 11.82 -14.50 13.04
C LEU A 296 10.48 -15.24 13.14
N LEU A 297 10.52 -16.58 13.09
CA LEU A 297 9.32 -17.41 12.88
C LEU A 297 8.75 -17.99 14.18
N ASP A 298 9.57 -18.30 15.18
CA ASP A 298 9.12 -18.84 16.46
C ASP A 298 8.91 -17.72 17.48
N GLU A 299 7.68 -17.61 17.99
CA GLU A 299 7.27 -16.53 18.90
C GLU A 299 8.08 -16.51 20.20
N ASN A 300 8.53 -17.68 20.69
CA ASN A 300 9.24 -17.83 21.95
C ASN A 300 10.75 -17.65 21.84
N THR A 301 11.30 -17.67 20.64
CA THR A 301 12.75 -17.56 20.43
C THR A 301 13.20 -16.10 20.55
N LEU A 302 14.24 -15.88 21.37
CA LEU A 302 14.91 -14.57 21.52
C LEU A 302 16.11 -14.47 20.57
N PRO A 303 16.58 -13.23 20.28
CA PRO A 303 17.75 -13.06 19.43
C PRO A 303 19.02 -13.56 20.12
N GLU A 304 19.83 -14.36 19.42
CA GLU A 304 21.07 -14.96 19.90
C GLU A 304 22.25 -14.64 18.97
N PRO A 305 23.45 -14.36 19.53
CA PRO A 305 24.64 -14.10 18.72
C PRO A 305 25.07 -15.37 17.94
N PRO A 306 25.85 -15.21 16.84
CA PRO A 306 26.49 -13.98 16.40
C PRO A 306 25.55 -13.04 15.61
N TYR A 307 25.88 -11.74 15.57
CA TYR A 307 25.09 -10.71 14.87
C TYR A 307 25.91 -10.09 13.73
N ASN A 308 26.36 -10.92 12.78
CA ASN A 308 27.14 -10.44 11.62
C ASN A 308 26.28 -9.68 10.59
N HIS A 309 24.94 -9.82 10.69
CA HIS A 309 23.95 -9.18 9.82
C HIS A 309 22.97 -8.32 10.65
N PRO A 310 23.43 -7.25 11.34
CA PRO A 310 22.62 -6.52 12.31
C PRO A 310 21.35 -5.90 11.69
N THR A 311 21.39 -5.42 10.44
CA THR A 311 20.21 -4.89 9.76
C THR A 311 19.15 -5.95 9.45
N ALA A 312 19.55 -7.19 9.19
CA ALA A 312 18.61 -8.31 9.02
C ALA A 312 17.96 -8.70 10.36
N TRP A 313 18.73 -8.73 11.45
CA TRP A 313 18.21 -8.96 12.79
C TRP A 313 17.20 -7.89 13.22
N MET A 314 17.51 -6.63 12.97
CA MET A 314 16.57 -5.55 13.26
C MET A 314 15.31 -5.61 12.38
N ALA A 315 15.46 -5.94 11.10
CA ALA A 315 14.31 -6.15 10.22
C ALA A 315 13.42 -7.31 10.74
N ALA A 316 14.04 -8.40 11.21
CA ALA A 316 13.32 -9.53 11.80
C ALA A 316 12.57 -9.12 13.09
N GLY A 317 13.19 -8.34 13.97
CA GLY A 317 12.53 -7.79 15.16
C GLY A 317 11.33 -6.92 14.81
N LEU A 318 11.46 -6.07 13.81
CA LEU A 318 10.38 -5.20 13.34
C LEU A 318 9.21 -5.97 12.70
N VAL A 319 9.47 -7.10 12.06
CA VAL A 319 8.42 -7.98 11.51
C VAL A 319 7.76 -8.79 12.61
N LYS A 320 8.56 -9.40 13.50
CA LYS A 320 8.09 -10.29 14.57
C LYS A 320 7.28 -9.54 15.64
N ALA A 321 7.84 -8.44 16.15
CA ALA A 321 7.28 -7.69 17.27
C ALA A 321 7.63 -6.19 17.14
N PRO A 322 6.94 -5.45 16.30
CA PRO A 322 7.29 -4.06 15.94
C PRO A 322 7.26 -3.09 17.12
N GLU A 323 6.58 -3.43 18.21
CA GLU A 323 6.44 -2.60 19.42
C GLU A 323 7.44 -2.98 20.52
N THR A 324 8.31 -3.99 20.26
CA THR A 324 9.25 -4.51 21.25
C THR A 324 10.67 -4.00 20.99
N GLU A 325 11.28 -3.41 22.01
CA GLU A 325 12.70 -3.10 22.00
C GLU A 325 13.49 -4.32 22.52
N PHE A 326 14.28 -4.93 21.65
CA PHE A 326 15.15 -6.02 22.01
C PHE A 326 16.47 -5.49 22.58
N GLU A 327 16.82 -5.89 23.81
CA GLU A 327 18.05 -5.44 24.48
C GLU A 327 19.31 -5.75 23.66
N ALA A 328 19.33 -6.92 22.99
CA ALA A 328 20.43 -7.33 22.12
C ALA A 328 20.71 -6.35 20.97
N PHE A 329 19.69 -5.61 20.50
CA PHE A 329 19.81 -4.69 19.37
C PHE A 329 20.32 -3.30 19.74
N LYS A 330 20.32 -2.95 21.04
CA LYS A 330 20.82 -1.64 21.50
C LYS A 330 22.29 -1.41 21.18
N SER A 331 23.07 -2.48 21.02
CA SER A 331 24.48 -2.42 20.64
C SER A 331 24.70 -2.21 19.13
N PHE A 332 23.67 -2.34 18.31
CA PHE A 332 23.80 -2.19 16.87
C PHE A 332 23.94 -0.72 16.49
N ALA A 333 24.87 -0.44 15.58
CA ALA A 333 25.06 0.91 15.02
C ALA A 333 23.97 1.26 13.97
N CYS A 334 22.75 0.78 14.18
CA CYS A 334 21.62 1.04 13.32
C CYS A 334 20.72 2.09 14.00
N ASN A 335 20.27 3.09 13.24
CA ASN A 335 19.28 4.02 13.75
C ASN A 335 17.92 3.34 13.82
N THR A 336 17.18 3.60 14.89
CA THR A 336 15.81 3.13 15.08
C THR A 336 14.86 4.29 15.10
N LEU A 337 13.72 4.13 14.41
CA LEU A 337 12.64 5.11 14.47
C LEU A 337 11.89 5.00 15.81
N PRO A 338 11.40 6.12 16.33
CA PRO A 338 10.47 6.10 17.45
C PRO A 338 9.24 5.25 17.11
N HIS A 339 8.70 4.53 18.08
CA HIS A 339 7.52 3.67 17.91
C HIS A 339 6.19 4.39 18.11
N ASN A 340 6.19 5.71 18.37
CA ASN A 340 4.99 6.49 18.71
C ASN A 340 3.88 6.44 17.66
N TYR A 341 4.20 6.28 16.37
CA TYR A 341 3.20 6.08 15.32
C TYR A 341 2.51 4.71 15.36
N LEU A 342 3.00 3.77 16.16
CA LEU A 342 2.36 2.47 16.40
C LEU A 342 1.42 2.49 17.61
N THR A 343 1.67 3.38 18.58
CA THR A 343 0.97 3.44 19.87
C THR A 343 -0.11 4.51 19.93
N GLY A 344 -0.14 5.43 18.95
CA GLY A 344 -1.06 6.55 18.97
C GLY A 344 -0.61 7.76 19.80
N ASP A 345 0.59 7.73 20.37
CA ASP A 345 1.21 8.84 21.10
C ASP A 345 1.72 9.93 20.15
N TYR A 346 0.83 10.53 19.37
CA TYR A 346 1.17 11.62 18.46
C TYR A 346 0.19 12.79 18.61
N GLU A 347 0.70 13.99 18.41
CA GLU A 347 -0.12 15.20 18.35
C GLU A 347 -0.55 15.47 16.91
N TRP A 348 -1.83 15.74 16.74
CA TRP A 348 -2.39 16.14 15.46
C TRP A 348 -2.50 17.65 15.41
N LYS A 349 -1.88 18.28 14.43
CA LYS A 349 -2.04 19.71 14.20
C LYS A 349 -2.65 19.94 12.82
N GLU A 350 -3.68 20.78 12.77
CA GLU A 350 -4.15 21.36 11.51
C GLU A 350 -3.17 22.43 11.07
N VAL A 351 -2.54 22.27 9.92
CA VAL A 351 -1.74 23.34 9.33
C VAL A 351 -2.59 24.11 8.35
N LYS A 352 -2.90 25.35 8.71
CA LYS A 352 -3.47 26.31 7.76
C LYS A 352 -2.36 26.80 6.85
N PRO A 353 -2.56 26.82 5.51
CA PRO A 353 -1.58 27.41 4.59
C PRO A 353 -1.29 28.86 5.01
N LYS A 354 -0.02 29.24 4.99
CA LYS A 354 0.34 30.65 5.18
C LYS A 354 -0.28 31.45 4.04
N GLU A 355 -0.93 32.57 4.37
CA GLU A 355 -1.72 33.43 3.48
C GLU A 355 -1.03 33.92 2.18
N LYS A 356 0.22 33.54 1.92
CA LYS A 356 1.04 34.00 0.78
C LYS A 356 1.50 32.89 -0.16
N SER A 357 1.08 31.64 0.00
CA SER A 357 1.40 30.61 -1.00
C SER A 357 0.29 30.57 -2.04
N TYR A 358 0.66 30.37 -3.31
CA TYR A 358 -0.25 30.15 -4.43
C TYR A 358 -1.12 28.89 -4.28
N GLU A 359 -1.00 28.19 -3.18
CA GLU A 359 -1.74 27.00 -2.77
C GLU A 359 -2.90 27.42 -1.88
N THR A 360 -3.99 27.78 -2.50
CA THR A 360 -5.23 28.16 -1.83
C THR A 360 -5.86 26.95 -1.14
N ASP A 361 -6.19 27.09 0.15
CA ASP A 361 -7.17 26.29 0.90
C ASP A 361 -6.85 24.80 1.13
N ARG A 362 -5.59 24.44 1.40
CA ARG A 362 -5.23 23.09 1.85
C ARG A 362 -5.33 22.99 3.36
N ARG A 363 -6.30 22.23 3.86
CA ARG A 363 -6.31 21.76 5.25
C ARG A 363 -5.58 20.42 5.30
N LEU A 364 -4.30 20.46 5.59
CA LEU A 364 -3.47 19.26 5.77
C LEU A 364 -3.58 18.79 7.21
N LEU A 365 -3.71 17.50 7.41
CA LEU A 365 -3.47 16.88 8.69
C LEU A 365 -1.97 16.73 8.87
N GLN A 366 -1.35 17.57 9.71
CA GLN A 366 0.06 17.41 10.02
C GLN A 366 0.21 16.56 11.27
N LEU A 367 0.89 15.43 11.10
CA LEU A 367 1.32 14.59 12.19
C LEU A 367 2.67 15.14 12.69
N GLU A 368 2.75 15.57 13.94
CA GLU A 368 4.03 15.91 14.56
C GLU A 368 4.69 14.61 15.05
N PHE A 369 5.28 13.90 14.10
CA PHE A 369 6.29 12.93 14.46
C PHE A 369 7.59 13.67 14.72
N TYR A 370 8.31 13.25 15.71
CA TYR A 370 9.65 13.62 16.11
C TYR A 370 10.41 14.55 15.16
N LYS A 371 11.23 15.45 15.68
CA LYS A 371 12.14 16.31 14.90
C LYS A 371 12.99 15.43 14.01
N TRP A 372 12.70 15.47 12.72
CA TRP A 372 13.43 14.76 11.68
C TRP A 372 14.89 15.19 11.73
N HIS A 373 15.77 14.23 12.01
CA HIS A 373 17.19 14.48 11.89
C HIS A 373 17.53 14.71 10.41
N THR A 374 18.33 15.74 10.15
CA THR A 374 18.87 16.08 8.86
C THR A 374 19.59 14.90 8.21
N TYR A 375 19.36 14.74 6.89
CA TYR A 375 20.08 13.90 5.93
C TYR A 375 21.21 13.04 6.49
N ALA A 376 20.94 11.78 6.71
CA ALA A 376 21.99 10.79 6.87
C ALA A 376 22.32 10.22 5.48
N GLU A 377 23.58 10.19 5.11
CA GLU A 377 24.02 9.44 3.92
C GLU A 377 23.62 7.99 4.05
N CYS A 378 23.06 7.42 2.96
CA CYS A 378 22.65 6.04 2.92
C CYS A 378 23.87 5.12 3.02
N ASN A 379 24.02 4.43 4.11
CA ASN A 379 25.09 3.46 4.33
C ASN A 379 24.51 2.06 4.61
N SER A 380 25.33 1.03 4.46
CA SER A 380 24.95 -0.38 4.63
C SER A 380 24.52 -0.75 6.06
N HIS A 381 24.66 0.17 7.02
CA HIS A 381 24.26 0.00 8.42
C HIS A 381 22.90 0.63 8.74
N GLN A 382 22.24 1.24 7.73
CA GLN A 382 20.90 1.78 7.90
C GLN A 382 19.83 0.72 7.61
N LEU A 383 18.73 0.81 8.35
CA LEU A 383 17.53 0.11 7.97
C LEU A 383 16.89 0.78 6.76
N TRP A 384 16.50 -0.01 5.77
CA TRP A 384 15.85 0.48 4.56
C TRP A 384 14.58 1.30 4.89
N GLN A 385 13.75 0.79 5.80
CA GLN A 385 12.53 1.47 6.21
C GLN A 385 12.77 2.85 6.80
N GLU A 386 13.80 3.01 7.65
CA GLU A 386 14.18 4.31 8.19
C GLU A 386 14.67 5.25 7.11
N HIS A 387 15.47 4.74 6.18
CA HIS A 387 15.94 5.53 5.06
C HIS A 387 14.79 6.07 4.23
N LEU A 388 13.78 5.25 3.93
CA LEU A 388 12.57 5.67 3.20
C LEU A 388 11.86 6.81 3.93
N ILE A 389 11.63 6.68 5.23
CA ILE A 389 10.88 7.66 6.01
C ILE A 389 11.63 8.99 6.09
N ILE A 390 12.92 8.96 6.39
CA ILE A 390 13.74 10.18 6.52
C ILE A 390 13.79 10.93 5.19
N ASN A 391 13.84 10.22 4.08
CA ASN A 391 14.08 10.80 2.77
C ASN A 391 12.81 11.02 1.92
N SER A 392 11.67 10.48 2.34
CA SER A 392 10.42 10.62 1.58
C SER A 392 9.66 11.92 1.84
N LYS A 393 10.07 12.70 2.85
CA LYS A 393 9.38 13.92 3.30
C LYS A 393 9.08 14.95 2.19
N TYR A 394 9.81 14.95 1.09
CA TYR A 394 9.75 16.02 0.10
C TYR A 394 9.40 15.58 -1.32
N ASN A 395 9.18 14.28 -1.61
CA ASN A 395 9.16 13.81 -2.98
C ASN A 395 8.29 12.64 -3.32
N MET A 396 7.24 12.47 -2.62
CA MET A 396 6.21 11.52 -3.05
C MET A 396 5.21 12.18 -4.02
N ASP A 397 5.66 13.13 -4.85
CA ASP A 397 4.78 13.89 -5.74
C ASP A 397 4.20 13.04 -6.89
N ASP A 398 4.61 11.77 -7.02
CA ASP A 398 4.05 10.86 -8.01
C ASP A 398 3.50 9.57 -7.41
N SER A 399 2.20 9.37 -7.54
CA SER A 399 1.48 8.18 -7.08
C SER A 399 1.97 6.87 -7.73
N ARG A 400 2.58 6.93 -8.91
CA ARG A 400 3.09 5.76 -9.65
C ARG A 400 4.24 5.04 -8.93
N TYR A 401 4.92 5.74 -8.01
CA TYR A 401 6.06 5.18 -7.27
C TYR A 401 5.72 4.78 -5.85
N MET A 402 4.50 5.04 -5.42
CA MET A 402 4.06 4.68 -4.07
C MET A 402 3.96 3.17 -3.90
N GLU A 403 3.48 2.47 -4.91
CA GLU A 403 3.33 1.01 -4.88
C GLU A 403 4.67 0.28 -4.67
N PRO A 404 5.74 0.53 -5.47
CA PRO A 404 7.04 -0.09 -5.23
C PRO A 404 7.60 0.16 -3.82
N LEU A 405 7.35 1.34 -3.26
CA LEU A 405 7.80 1.68 -1.90
C LEU A 405 6.99 0.94 -0.83
N LEU A 406 5.67 0.86 -0.98
CA LEU A 406 4.80 0.09 -0.08
C LEU A 406 5.11 -1.41 -0.15
N CYS A 407 5.37 -1.94 -1.36
CA CYS A 407 5.78 -3.31 -1.59
C CYS A 407 7.12 -3.70 -0.92
N CYS A 408 7.90 -2.73 -0.47
CA CYS A 408 9.09 -3.03 0.34
C CYS A 408 8.74 -3.56 1.74
N PHE A 409 7.58 -3.20 2.31
CA PHE A 409 7.25 -3.50 3.71
C PHE A 409 5.81 -3.98 3.89
N PRO A 410 5.38 -5.07 3.23
CA PRO A 410 3.99 -5.55 3.30
C PRO A 410 3.57 -5.99 4.71
N ASN A 411 4.52 -6.37 5.56
CA ASN A 411 4.27 -6.74 6.97
C ASN A 411 4.23 -5.53 7.92
N ARG A 412 4.75 -4.36 7.50
CA ARG A 412 4.84 -3.17 8.34
C ARG A 412 4.75 -1.87 7.53
N PRO A 413 3.60 -1.55 6.94
CA PRO A 413 3.44 -0.35 6.11
C PRO A 413 3.34 0.96 6.91
N GLU A 414 3.07 0.89 8.22
CA GLU A 414 2.73 2.03 9.09
C GLU A 414 3.63 3.27 8.93
N PRO A 415 4.97 3.15 8.93
CA PRO A 415 5.82 4.32 8.80
C PRO A 415 5.67 5.06 7.47
N LEU A 416 5.45 4.32 6.39
CA LEU A 416 5.22 4.90 5.07
C LEU A 416 3.80 5.50 4.97
N ILE A 417 2.81 4.82 5.55
CA ILE A 417 1.45 5.35 5.66
C ILE A 417 1.42 6.68 6.42
N ALA A 418 2.21 6.81 7.49
CA ALA A 418 2.34 8.07 8.22
C ALA A 418 2.83 9.22 7.32
N GLN A 419 3.81 8.95 6.44
CA GLN A 419 4.29 9.93 5.46
C GLN A 419 3.21 10.28 4.42
N ILE A 420 2.49 9.28 3.92
CA ILE A 420 1.39 9.49 2.98
C ILE A 420 0.33 10.40 3.59
N ILE A 421 -0.08 10.16 4.84
CA ILE A 421 -1.03 11.01 5.55
C ILE A 421 -0.51 12.45 5.63
N THR A 422 0.74 12.62 6.06
CA THR A 422 1.35 13.94 6.24
C THR A 422 1.43 14.74 4.94
N CYS A 423 1.72 14.06 3.82
CA CYS A 423 1.91 14.73 2.54
C CYS A 423 0.61 14.92 1.74
N TYR A 424 -0.35 13.98 1.85
CA TYR A 424 -1.47 13.88 0.91
C TYR A 424 -2.87 13.90 1.54
N MET A 425 -3.01 13.70 2.86
CA MET A 425 -4.33 13.75 3.51
C MET A 425 -4.79 15.21 3.66
N THR A 426 -5.42 15.72 2.60
CA THR A 426 -5.95 17.09 2.56
C THR A 426 -7.48 17.05 2.58
N PHE A 427 -8.10 17.85 3.44
CA PHE A 427 -9.57 17.91 3.58
C PHE A 427 -10.22 19.08 2.82
N GLY A 428 -9.41 19.97 2.23
CA GLY A 428 -9.85 21.05 1.33
C GLY A 428 -10.02 20.57 -0.10
N THR A 429 -9.51 21.37 -1.07
CA THR A 429 -9.48 20.98 -2.49
C THR A 429 -8.25 20.11 -2.74
N PRO A 430 -8.39 18.78 -2.91
CA PRO A 430 -7.26 17.91 -3.10
C PRO A 430 -6.67 18.07 -4.50
N GLN A 431 -5.36 17.95 -4.60
CA GLN A 431 -4.67 17.75 -5.87
C GLN A 431 -4.94 16.35 -6.42
N GLU A 432 -4.76 16.16 -7.71
CA GLU A 432 -4.95 14.87 -8.36
C GLU A 432 -3.98 13.81 -7.81
N ASP A 433 -2.73 14.20 -7.53
CA ASP A 433 -1.73 13.32 -6.92
C ASP A 433 -2.14 12.84 -5.53
N SER A 434 -2.76 13.71 -4.72
CA SER A 434 -3.32 13.30 -3.42
C SER A 434 -4.35 12.20 -3.56
N LYS A 435 -5.26 12.30 -4.53
CA LYS A 435 -6.29 11.29 -4.77
C LYS A 435 -5.67 9.96 -5.19
N ARG A 436 -4.74 9.99 -6.16
CA ARG A 436 -4.06 8.80 -6.68
C ARG A 436 -3.24 8.10 -5.59
N THR A 437 -2.47 8.87 -4.81
CA THR A 437 -1.62 8.32 -3.75
C THR A 437 -2.43 7.69 -2.63
N LEU A 438 -3.50 8.36 -2.17
CA LEU A 438 -4.39 7.79 -1.16
C LEU A 438 -5.11 6.54 -1.66
N ALA A 439 -5.61 6.55 -2.91
CA ALA A 439 -6.23 5.37 -3.52
C ALA A 439 -5.24 4.21 -3.67
N CYS A 440 -4.00 4.47 -4.10
CA CYS A 440 -2.93 3.49 -4.16
C CYS A 440 -2.63 2.88 -2.78
N ALA A 441 -2.46 3.72 -1.76
CA ALA A 441 -2.18 3.25 -0.40
C ALA A 441 -3.30 2.36 0.16
N LEU A 442 -4.57 2.73 -0.05
CA LEU A 442 -5.72 1.93 0.37
C LEU A 442 -5.78 0.60 -0.38
N ARG A 443 -5.56 0.60 -1.70
CA ARG A 443 -5.49 -0.62 -2.52
C ARG A 443 -4.36 -1.55 -2.05
N MET A 444 -3.20 -1.00 -1.74
CA MET A 444 -2.08 -1.79 -1.21
C MET A 444 -2.41 -2.39 0.16
N LEU A 445 -3.06 -1.64 1.06
CA LEU A 445 -3.50 -2.17 2.35
C LEU A 445 -4.58 -3.26 2.21
N LEU A 446 -5.40 -3.23 1.16
CA LEU A 446 -6.30 -4.36 0.81
C LEU A 446 -5.52 -5.63 0.48
N SER A 447 -4.42 -5.49 -0.25
CA SER A 447 -3.58 -6.63 -0.68
C SER A 447 -2.63 -7.13 0.40
N PHE A 448 -2.39 -6.35 1.46
CA PHE A 448 -1.55 -6.77 2.59
C PHE A 448 -2.37 -7.54 3.62
N HIS A 449 -1.71 -8.45 4.35
CA HIS A 449 -2.36 -9.31 5.36
C HIS A 449 -1.97 -8.94 6.80
N CYS A 450 -1.17 -7.89 6.99
CA CYS A 450 -0.80 -7.41 8.32
C CYS A 450 -2.01 -6.75 9.03
N PRO A 451 -2.07 -6.81 10.38
CA PRO A 451 -3.02 -6.03 11.16
C PRO A 451 -2.87 -4.53 10.87
N LEU A 452 -4.00 -3.82 10.68
CA LEU A 452 -3.98 -2.38 10.50
C LEU A 452 -3.77 -1.70 11.86
N LYS A 453 -2.64 -1.01 11.99
CA LYS A 453 -2.27 -0.28 13.20
C LYS A 453 -2.71 1.19 13.09
N GLU A 454 -2.23 2.03 13.99
CA GLU A 454 -2.73 3.39 14.19
C GLU A 454 -2.72 4.26 12.92
N MET A 455 -1.63 4.23 12.14
CA MET A 455 -1.55 5.04 10.92
C MET A 455 -2.45 4.52 9.80
N SER A 456 -2.54 3.20 9.64
CA SER A 456 -3.47 2.60 8.67
C SER A 456 -4.92 2.85 9.05
N LEU A 457 -5.28 2.80 10.34
CA LEU A 457 -6.62 3.17 10.82
C LEU A 457 -6.90 4.66 10.62
N LEU A 458 -5.91 5.53 10.81
CA LEU A 458 -6.03 6.96 10.54
C LEU A 458 -6.21 7.24 9.04
N LEU A 459 -5.44 6.56 8.17
CA LEU A 459 -5.60 6.66 6.72
C LEU A 459 -7.01 6.23 6.31
N LEU A 460 -7.49 5.09 6.80
CA LEU A 460 -8.84 4.58 6.54
C LEU A 460 -9.90 5.58 6.98
N SER A 461 -9.84 6.06 8.23
CA SER A 461 -10.81 6.98 8.80
C SER A 461 -10.85 8.33 8.06
N GLY A 462 -9.68 8.90 7.79
CA GLY A 462 -9.58 10.14 7.02
C GLY A 462 -10.07 9.97 5.58
N SER A 463 -9.81 8.81 4.98
CA SER A 463 -10.26 8.49 3.63
C SER A 463 -11.78 8.30 3.53
N LEU A 464 -12.45 7.77 4.56
CA LEU A 464 -13.93 7.73 4.63
C LEU A 464 -14.57 9.13 4.65
N LEU A 465 -13.83 10.14 5.09
CA LEU A 465 -14.24 11.54 5.11
C LEU A 465 -13.75 12.35 3.90
N PHE A 466 -12.93 11.75 3.05
CA PHE A 466 -12.27 12.45 1.95
C PHE A 466 -13.27 12.97 0.90
N VAL A 467 -12.88 14.00 0.15
CA VAL A 467 -13.77 14.63 -0.83
C VAL A 467 -14.01 13.75 -2.06
N ASP A 468 -13.01 13.01 -2.49
CA ASP A 468 -13.09 12.14 -3.67
C ASP A 468 -13.84 10.85 -3.37
N LYS A 469 -14.79 10.47 -4.25
CA LYS A 469 -15.64 9.28 -4.06
C LYS A 469 -14.86 7.97 -4.22
N THR A 470 -13.89 7.92 -5.14
CA THR A 470 -13.08 6.72 -5.39
C THR A 470 -12.24 6.38 -4.17
N VAL A 471 -11.61 7.39 -3.55
CA VAL A 471 -10.85 7.22 -2.29
C VAL A 471 -11.75 6.70 -1.18
N ARG A 472 -12.97 7.27 -1.02
CA ARG A 472 -13.93 6.77 -0.03
C ARG A 472 -14.37 5.34 -0.31
N SER A 473 -14.53 4.96 -1.57
CA SER A 473 -14.94 3.59 -1.95
C SER A 473 -13.87 2.56 -1.59
N TYR A 474 -12.59 2.84 -1.88
CA TYR A 474 -11.48 1.99 -1.43
C TYR A 474 -11.36 1.91 0.09
N ALA A 475 -11.63 3.00 0.80
CA ALA A 475 -11.65 2.99 2.26
C ALA A 475 -12.80 2.12 2.81
N ALA A 476 -13.98 2.19 2.22
CA ALA A 476 -15.10 1.33 2.61
C ALA A 476 -14.83 -0.15 2.30
N GLU A 477 -14.22 -0.45 1.17
CA GLU A 477 -13.80 -1.80 0.79
C GLU A 477 -12.74 -2.34 1.78
N LEU A 478 -11.74 -1.52 2.13
CA LEU A 478 -10.74 -1.87 3.14
C LEU A 478 -11.37 -2.12 4.52
N TRP A 479 -12.42 -1.37 4.88
CA TRP A 479 -13.15 -1.62 6.12
C TRP A 479 -13.88 -2.96 6.06
N VAL A 480 -14.60 -3.25 4.98
CA VAL A 480 -15.35 -4.52 4.82
C VAL A 480 -14.38 -5.71 4.89
N GLU A 481 -13.31 -5.68 4.11
CA GLU A 481 -12.30 -6.75 4.11
C GLU A 481 -11.58 -6.86 5.45
N GLY A 482 -11.23 -5.72 6.05
CA GLY A 482 -10.55 -5.68 7.34
C GLY A 482 -11.43 -6.20 8.51
N VAL A 483 -12.75 -6.03 8.42
CA VAL A 483 -13.71 -6.64 9.35
C VAL A 483 -13.74 -8.16 9.14
N SER A 484 -13.90 -8.63 7.90
CA SER A 484 -13.97 -10.06 7.58
C SER A 484 -12.72 -10.81 8.06
N THR A 485 -11.56 -10.19 7.93
CA THR A 485 -10.25 -10.78 8.29
C THR A 485 -9.78 -10.47 9.71
N GLY A 486 -10.56 -9.73 10.50
CA GLY A 486 -10.20 -9.37 11.88
C GLY A 486 -8.99 -8.43 12.01
N ARG A 487 -8.63 -7.71 10.94
CA ARG A 487 -7.41 -6.85 10.90
C ARG A 487 -7.61 -5.45 11.46
N ILE A 488 -8.84 -5.03 11.77
CA ILE A 488 -9.16 -3.66 12.18
C ILE A 488 -9.73 -3.58 13.58
N ASN A 489 -9.53 -2.42 14.20
CA ASN A 489 -10.15 -2.07 15.49
C ASN A 489 -11.24 -1.01 15.26
N ASN A 490 -12.51 -1.41 15.31
CA ASN A 490 -13.65 -0.54 15.03
C ASN A 490 -13.85 0.56 16.08
N HIS A 491 -13.57 0.27 17.37
CA HIS A 491 -13.60 1.30 18.43
C HIS A 491 -12.60 2.41 18.10
N ARG A 492 -11.36 2.03 17.74
CA ARG A 492 -10.34 3.02 17.40
C ARG A 492 -10.69 3.85 16.17
N ILE A 493 -11.29 3.24 15.14
CA ILE A 493 -11.81 3.98 13.97
C ILE A 493 -12.86 5.01 14.40
N GLY A 494 -13.79 4.62 15.28
CA GLY A 494 -14.83 5.50 15.83
C GLY A 494 -14.24 6.73 16.54
N GLU A 495 -13.27 6.52 17.43
CA GLU A 495 -12.54 7.59 18.11
C GLU A 495 -11.83 8.56 17.14
N ILE A 496 -11.12 7.99 16.15
CA ILE A 496 -10.41 8.78 15.13
C ILE A 496 -11.40 9.64 14.33
N LEU A 497 -12.50 9.06 13.86
CA LEU A 497 -13.54 9.77 13.11
C LEU A 497 -14.15 10.90 13.95
N ALA A 498 -14.44 10.65 15.24
CA ALA A 498 -14.94 11.68 16.14
C ALA A 498 -13.98 12.86 16.25
N ARG A 499 -12.70 12.59 16.43
CA ARG A 499 -11.66 13.62 16.51
C ARG A 499 -11.53 14.43 15.22
N LEU A 500 -11.59 13.77 14.04
CA LEU A 500 -11.55 14.46 12.74
C LEU A 500 -12.75 15.40 12.55
N ILE A 501 -13.94 15.00 13.03
CA ILE A 501 -15.13 15.84 13.00
C ILE A 501 -15.05 16.98 14.01
N GLN A 502 -14.52 16.74 15.24
CA GLN A 502 -14.27 17.79 16.23
C GLN A 502 -13.32 18.88 15.71
N MET A 503 -12.33 18.49 14.90
CA MET A 503 -11.41 19.41 14.23
C MET A 503 -12.04 20.15 13.04
N GLU A 504 -13.29 19.89 12.70
CA GLU A 504 -14.02 20.47 11.57
C GLU A 504 -13.33 20.27 10.21
N LEU A 505 -12.56 19.18 10.04
CA LEU A 505 -11.78 18.92 8.83
C LEU A 505 -12.67 18.51 7.65
N ALA A 506 -13.78 17.82 7.89
CA ALA A 506 -14.67 17.34 6.84
C ALA A 506 -16.13 17.32 7.27
N PRO A 507 -17.10 17.47 6.33
CA PRO A 507 -18.51 17.34 6.65
C PRO A 507 -18.89 15.89 6.93
N LEU A 508 -19.61 15.66 8.02
CA LEU A 508 -20.12 14.36 8.47
C LEU A 508 -20.92 13.60 7.40
N LYS A 509 -21.62 14.34 6.54
CA LYS A 509 -22.42 13.77 5.43
C LYS A 509 -21.62 12.85 4.51
N ARG A 510 -20.32 13.13 4.30
CA ARG A 510 -19.47 12.28 3.43
C ARG A 510 -19.36 10.86 3.97
N PHE A 511 -19.12 10.72 5.27
CA PHE A 511 -19.08 9.44 5.96
C PHE A 511 -20.44 8.73 5.90
N THR A 512 -21.50 9.40 6.36
CA THR A 512 -22.85 8.79 6.40
C THR A 512 -23.29 8.27 5.05
N THR A 513 -23.04 9.04 3.96
CA THR A 513 -23.36 8.61 2.59
C THR A 513 -22.58 7.36 2.20
N GLN A 514 -21.26 7.32 2.50
CA GLN A 514 -20.40 6.19 2.14
C GLN A 514 -20.79 4.91 2.91
N VAL A 515 -21.16 5.05 4.19
CA VAL A 515 -21.63 3.92 4.99
C VAL A 515 -22.88 3.30 4.37
N TYR A 516 -23.88 4.10 4.03
CA TYR A 516 -25.10 3.60 3.38
C TYR A 516 -24.85 2.93 2.02
N GLU A 517 -23.88 3.46 1.23
CA GLU A 517 -23.59 2.95 -0.10
C GLU A 517 -22.81 1.62 -0.07
N SER A 518 -21.95 1.39 0.95
CA SER A 518 -20.93 0.36 0.83
C SER A 518 -20.62 -0.46 2.08
N MET A 519 -21.04 -0.04 3.28
CA MET A 519 -20.68 -0.71 4.54
C MET A 519 -21.91 -1.31 5.25
N TYR A 520 -23.07 -0.70 5.10
CA TYR A 520 -24.30 -1.07 5.73
C TYR A 520 -24.96 -2.27 5.03
N LYS A 521 -25.53 -3.19 5.81
CA LYS A 521 -26.23 -4.40 5.34
C LYS A 521 -25.36 -5.37 4.52
N ARG A 522 -24.09 -5.51 4.87
CA ARG A 522 -23.21 -6.51 4.23
C ARG A 522 -23.47 -7.91 4.77
N SER A 523 -23.28 -8.13 6.07
CA SER A 523 -23.63 -9.35 6.80
C SER A 523 -24.01 -9.00 8.23
N THR A 524 -24.54 -9.97 8.99
CA THR A 524 -24.86 -9.79 10.40
C THR A 524 -23.62 -9.37 11.19
N PHE A 525 -22.48 -10.01 10.93
CA PHE A 525 -21.22 -9.67 11.58
C PHE A 525 -20.74 -8.26 11.25
N HIS A 526 -20.77 -7.86 9.95
CA HIS A 526 -20.41 -6.50 9.56
C HIS A 526 -21.30 -5.45 10.22
N ASN A 527 -22.60 -5.72 10.33
CA ASN A 527 -23.52 -4.81 11.00
C ASN A 527 -23.19 -4.66 12.49
N GLN A 528 -22.83 -5.75 13.19
CA GLN A 528 -22.39 -5.68 14.59
C GLN A 528 -21.09 -4.87 14.74
N GLN A 529 -20.14 -5.06 13.85
CA GLN A 529 -18.88 -4.31 13.83
C GLN A 529 -19.09 -2.83 13.48
N LEU A 530 -20.03 -2.54 12.59
CA LEU A 530 -20.44 -1.16 12.26
C LEU A 530 -21.12 -0.48 13.44
N GLU A 531 -21.95 -1.22 14.21
CA GLU A 531 -22.55 -0.74 15.46
C GLU A 531 -21.48 -0.33 16.46
N ALA A 532 -20.47 -1.17 16.69
CA ALA A 532 -19.35 -0.86 17.58
C ALA A 532 -18.63 0.41 17.14
N LEU A 533 -18.33 0.54 15.83
CA LEU A 533 -17.72 1.75 15.27
C LEU A 533 -18.59 2.99 15.50
N LEU A 534 -19.91 2.91 15.19
CA LEU A 534 -20.80 4.06 15.31
C LEU A 534 -21.06 4.46 16.76
N THR A 535 -21.09 3.52 17.70
CA THR A 535 -21.23 3.80 19.12
C THR A 535 -20.10 4.70 19.61
N GLU A 536 -18.85 4.31 19.35
CA GLU A 536 -17.67 5.12 19.71
C GLU A 536 -17.66 6.46 18.97
N PHE A 537 -17.98 6.43 17.67
CA PHE A 537 -17.98 7.64 16.86
C PHE A 537 -18.98 8.66 17.37
N ILE A 538 -20.22 8.25 17.63
CA ILE A 538 -21.29 9.14 18.12
C ILE A 538 -20.95 9.61 19.55
N GLY A 539 -20.47 8.69 20.39
CA GLY A 539 -20.03 8.99 21.76
C GLY A 539 -18.91 10.04 21.84
N GLY A 540 -18.02 10.05 20.84
CA GLY A 540 -16.92 11.01 20.75
C GLY A 540 -17.26 12.36 20.07
N LEU A 541 -18.48 12.56 19.55
CA LEU A 541 -18.84 13.82 18.87
C LEU A 541 -18.95 15.00 19.86
N PRO A 542 -18.85 16.25 19.40
CA PRO A 542 -19.02 17.43 20.26
C PRO A 542 -20.42 17.50 20.89
N ASP A 543 -20.54 18.11 22.08
CA ASP A 543 -21.83 18.31 22.76
C ASP A 543 -22.80 19.13 21.90
N LYS A 544 -22.28 20.13 21.20
CA LYS A 544 -23.06 20.89 20.22
C LYS A 544 -23.32 20.06 18.99
N PRO A 545 -24.59 19.84 18.60
CA PRO A 545 -24.93 19.06 17.41
C PRO A 545 -24.23 19.56 16.15
N VAL A 546 -23.53 18.66 15.47
CA VAL A 546 -22.85 18.95 14.19
C VAL A 546 -23.81 18.81 13.00
N THR A 547 -23.53 19.51 11.91
CA THR A 547 -24.34 19.40 10.68
C THR A 547 -24.26 17.97 10.14
N GLY A 548 -25.44 17.35 9.89
CA GLY A 548 -25.53 15.96 9.42
C GLY A 548 -25.75 14.93 10.53
N LEU A 549 -25.71 15.33 11.80
CA LEU A 549 -25.91 14.43 12.94
C LEU A 549 -27.23 13.63 12.86
N LYS A 550 -28.30 14.28 12.38
CA LYS A 550 -29.60 13.60 12.25
C LYS A 550 -29.53 12.34 11.40
N GLN A 551 -28.92 12.43 10.22
CA GLN A 551 -28.78 11.28 9.32
C GLN A 551 -27.91 10.17 9.94
N LEU A 552 -26.85 10.54 10.67
CA LEU A 552 -26.02 9.57 11.38
C LEU A 552 -26.81 8.84 12.49
N LEU A 553 -27.62 9.57 13.26
CA LEU A 553 -28.47 8.98 14.31
C LEU A 553 -29.59 8.11 13.73
N GLU A 554 -30.16 8.50 12.57
CA GLU A 554 -31.13 7.68 11.83
C GLU A 554 -30.52 6.36 11.36
N LEU A 555 -29.29 6.41 10.80
CA LEU A 555 -28.53 5.21 10.43
C LEU A 555 -28.25 4.31 11.65
N TYR A 556 -27.82 4.92 12.76
CA TYR A 556 -27.53 4.18 13.99
C TYR A 556 -28.77 3.50 14.57
N LEU A 557 -29.91 4.20 14.58
CA LEU A 557 -31.22 3.64 15.01
C LEU A 557 -31.63 2.45 14.14
N GLU A 558 -31.48 2.55 12.83
CA GLU A 558 -31.79 1.48 11.88
C GLU A 558 -30.88 0.27 12.12
N LEU A 559 -29.58 0.50 12.34
CA LEU A 559 -28.60 -0.54 12.62
C LEU A 559 -28.89 -1.27 13.93
N LEU A 560 -29.16 -0.54 15.02
CA LEU A 560 -29.55 -1.14 16.30
C LEU A 560 -30.84 -1.99 16.17
N THR A 561 -31.79 -1.50 15.37
CA THR A 561 -33.04 -2.25 15.11
C THR A 561 -32.78 -3.58 14.41
N ILE A 562 -31.89 -3.57 13.38
CA ILE A 562 -31.51 -4.79 12.64
C ILE A 562 -30.75 -5.77 13.53
N ASN A 563 -29.82 -5.25 14.33
CA ASN A 563 -28.99 -6.08 15.23
C ASN A 563 -29.76 -6.53 16.49
N HIS A 564 -31.01 -6.09 16.68
CA HIS A 564 -31.78 -6.33 17.90
C HIS A 564 -31.03 -5.89 19.17
N SER A 565 -30.32 -4.79 19.09
CA SER A 565 -29.51 -4.21 20.15
C SER A 565 -30.07 -2.88 20.63
N LYS A 566 -29.49 -2.36 21.71
CA LYS A 566 -29.87 -1.07 22.29
C LYS A 566 -28.63 -0.30 22.70
N VAL A 567 -28.78 1.01 22.89
CA VAL A 567 -27.68 1.85 23.40
C VAL A 567 -27.40 1.42 24.86
N ALA A 568 -26.21 0.86 25.09
CA ALA A 568 -25.80 0.40 26.43
C ALA A 568 -24.89 1.43 27.15
N ASP A 569 -24.27 2.34 26.44
CA ASP A 569 -23.36 3.35 26.99
C ASP A 569 -24.16 4.46 27.67
N GLU A 570 -23.99 4.63 29.00
CA GLU A 570 -24.69 5.63 29.80
C GLU A 570 -24.32 7.06 29.39
N GLN A 571 -23.08 7.32 29.00
CA GLN A 571 -22.64 8.65 28.58
C GLN A 571 -23.28 9.01 27.23
N LEU A 572 -23.36 8.05 26.31
CA LEU A 572 -24.05 8.24 25.04
C LEU A 572 -25.55 8.48 25.26
N LEU A 573 -26.21 7.74 26.16
CA LEU A 573 -27.63 7.96 26.51
C LEU A 573 -27.86 9.37 27.05
N GLN A 574 -27.00 9.85 27.97
CA GLN A 574 -27.08 11.21 28.48
C GLN A 574 -26.95 12.23 27.35
N ARG A 575 -25.97 12.04 26.46
CA ARG A 575 -25.73 12.93 25.31
C ARG A 575 -26.92 12.96 24.35
N LEU A 576 -27.52 11.79 24.08
CA LEU A 576 -28.74 11.70 23.27
C LEU A 576 -29.92 12.48 23.90
N GLN A 577 -30.03 12.50 25.22
CA GLN A 577 -31.03 13.31 25.93
C GLN A 577 -30.78 14.80 25.75
N GLU A 578 -29.52 15.23 25.88
CA GLU A 578 -29.13 16.63 25.69
C GLU A 578 -29.42 17.09 24.25
N TRP A 579 -29.04 16.29 23.23
CA TRP A 579 -29.35 16.57 21.83
C TRP A 579 -30.85 16.52 21.54
N GLY A 580 -31.62 15.76 22.29
CA GLY A 580 -33.09 15.65 22.21
C GLY A 580 -33.82 16.98 22.52
N THR A 581 -33.16 17.94 23.13
CA THR A 581 -33.68 19.31 23.31
C THR A 581 -33.81 20.05 21.99
N ASN A 582 -33.04 19.66 20.94
CA ASN A 582 -33.13 20.21 19.60
C ASN A 582 -34.33 19.60 18.86
N SER A 583 -35.27 20.44 18.41
CA SER A 583 -36.49 20.02 17.72
C SER A 583 -36.25 19.11 16.52
N ASN A 584 -35.16 19.31 15.77
CA ASN A 584 -34.83 18.49 14.61
C ASN A 584 -34.31 17.10 14.95
N LEU A 585 -33.76 16.91 16.14
CA LEU A 585 -33.19 15.64 16.64
C LEU A 585 -34.13 14.88 17.57
N LYS A 586 -35.10 15.57 18.19
CA LYS A 586 -35.99 15.04 19.21
C LYS A 586 -36.61 13.69 18.87
N LYS A 587 -37.11 13.52 17.64
CA LYS A 587 -37.74 12.27 17.21
C LYS A 587 -36.77 11.09 17.24
N VAL A 588 -35.60 11.24 16.61
CA VAL A 588 -34.63 10.15 16.50
C VAL A 588 -33.96 9.83 17.84
N THR A 589 -33.66 10.84 18.68
CA THR A 589 -33.08 10.62 20.00
C THR A 589 -34.07 9.96 20.96
N THR A 590 -35.37 10.32 20.87
CA THR A 590 -36.43 9.63 21.64
C THR A 590 -36.55 8.15 21.23
N SER A 591 -36.48 7.86 19.93
CA SER A 591 -36.52 6.47 19.47
C SER A 591 -35.30 5.66 19.93
N LEU A 592 -34.08 6.25 19.90
CA LEU A 592 -32.85 5.62 20.41
C LEU A 592 -32.91 5.34 21.93
N ASN A 593 -33.48 6.25 22.71
CA ASN A 593 -33.61 6.07 24.14
C ASN A 593 -34.70 5.05 24.55
N ASN A 594 -35.58 4.69 23.62
CA ASN A 594 -36.71 3.75 23.89
C ASN A 594 -36.45 2.33 23.34
N LEU A 595 -35.33 2.08 22.62
CA LEU A 595 -34.87 0.74 22.27
C LEU A 595 -34.33 0.02 23.50
#